data_1ebe71307327f5679b9e8bc41581a548
#
_entry.id   1ebe71307327f5679b9e8bc41581a548
#
_cell.length_a   1.000
_cell.length_b   1.000
_cell.length_c   1.000
_cell.angle_alpha   90.00
_cell.angle_beta   90.00
_cell.angle_gamma   90.00
#
_symmetry.space_group_name_H-M   'P 1'
#
loop_
_entity.id
_entity.type
_entity.pdbx_description
1 polymer ?
#
loop_
_entity_poly.entity_id
_entity_poly.type
_entity_poly.pdbx_seq_one_letter_code
_entity_poly.pdbx_strand_id
1 'polypeptide(L)'
;MAQTSIHFQAVKGGSEEHNKRKKKLDYVRKDLSHLNEYWECDTQANRLANIKALYQSKTGQKMQAKATPIREGVVVIQESTTMADLHRLADAYRDRLGIEVFQIAIHRDEGYQNSKEWKPNLHAHLVFDWTDHSTGKSVKLNRQKMAEMQTITAEVLGMERGKSSEKKHLTAQQYKAAAEAERAKQLQE
;
A
#
# COMPACT_ATOMS: atom_id res chain seq x y z
N MET A 1 3.72 19.24 10.95
CA MET A 1 3.09 18.67 9.74
C MET A 1 3.08 17.15 9.86
N ALA A 2 2.01 16.49 9.45
CA ALA A 2 1.94 15.03 9.50
C ALA A 2 2.90 14.41 8.49
N GLN A 3 3.53 13.31 8.87
CA GLN A 3 4.49 12.58 8.04
C GLN A 3 3.79 11.51 7.21
N THR A 4 4.29 11.29 6.00
CA THR A 4 3.86 10.21 5.11
C THR A 4 5.03 9.36 4.64
N SER A 5 4.73 8.15 4.29
CA SER A 5 5.64 7.21 3.62
C SER A 5 4.82 6.18 2.85
N ILE A 6 5.46 5.52 1.89
CA ILE A 6 4.89 4.35 1.21
C ILE A 6 5.74 3.12 1.49
N HIS A 7 5.08 2.02 1.83
CA HIS A 7 5.71 0.72 2.04
C HIS A 7 5.12 -0.30 1.10
N PHE A 8 5.98 -1.08 0.45
CA PHE A 8 5.55 -2.13 -0.46
C PHE A 8 5.50 -3.49 0.22
N GLN A 9 4.48 -4.24 -0.12
CA GLN A 9 4.32 -5.64 0.26
C GLN A 9 3.89 -6.44 -0.95
N ALA A 10 4.20 -7.74 -0.93
CA ALA A 10 3.66 -8.66 -1.93
C ALA A 10 2.13 -8.71 -1.78
N VAL A 11 1.44 -8.72 -2.91
CA VAL A 11 0.00 -8.99 -2.93
C VAL A 11 -0.23 -10.41 -2.47
N LYS A 12 -0.98 -10.57 -1.39
CA LYS A 12 -1.35 -11.86 -0.81
C LYS A 12 -2.74 -12.27 -1.28
N GLY A 13 -3.01 -13.57 -1.31
CA GLY A 13 -4.37 -14.07 -1.52
C GLY A 13 -5.33 -13.41 -0.53
N GLY A 14 -6.39 -12.77 -1.05
CA GLY A 14 -7.37 -12.06 -0.25
C GLY A 14 -7.05 -10.59 0.06
N SER A 15 -5.97 -10.01 -0.50
CA SER A 15 -5.70 -8.57 -0.37
C SER A 15 -6.81 -7.72 -0.96
N GLU A 16 -7.34 -8.13 -2.11
CA GLU A 16 -8.42 -7.40 -2.78
C GLU A 16 -9.72 -7.39 -1.95
N GLU A 17 -10.08 -8.53 -1.35
CA GLU A 17 -11.25 -8.64 -0.47
C GLU A 17 -11.05 -7.86 0.84
N HIS A 18 -9.82 -7.81 1.35
CA HIS A 18 -9.46 -6.96 2.50
C HIS A 18 -9.65 -5.49 2.16
N ASN A 19 -9.11 -5.04 1.04
CA ASN A 19 -9.18 -3.65 0.60
C ASN A 19 -10.62 -3.21 0.33
N LYS A 20 -11.45 -4.11 -0.20
CA LYS A 20 -12.88 -3.90 -0.44
C LYS A 20 -13.77 -4.11 0.80
N ARG A 21 -13.20 -4.45 1.96
CA ARG A 21 -13.94 -4.78 3.20
C ARG A 21 -14.96 -5.91 3.05
N LYS A 22 -14.67 -6.88 2.21
CA LYS A 22 -15.50 -8.08 2.05
C LYS A 22 -15.28 -9.13 3.14
N LYS A 23 -14.18 -9.01 3.92
CA LYS A 23 -13.86 -9.89 5.05
C LYS A 23 -14.27 -9.25 6.37
N LYS A 24 -14.70 -10.08 7.33
CA LYS A 24 -14.86 -9.65 8.73
C LYS A 24 -13.49 -9.53 9.37
N LEU A 25 -13.20 -8.36 9.94
CA LEU A 25 -11.93 -8.03 10.58
C LEU A 25 -12.22 -7.50 11.99
N ASP A 26 -11.56 -8.06 13.00
CA ASP A 26 -11.81 -7.75 14.41
C ASP A 26 -11.25 -6.38 14.83
N TYR A 27 -10.25 -5.87 14.10
CA TYR A 27 -9.58 -4.60 14.38
C TYR A 27 -10.17 -3.40 13.63
N VAL A 28 -11.27 -3.62 12.91
CA VAL A 28 -11.96 -2.59 12.12
C VAL A 28 -13.15 -2.07 12.89
N ARG A 29 -13.24 -0.76 13.00
CA ARG A 29 -14.43 -0.08 13.51
C ARG A 29 -15.50 0.01 12.41
N LYS A 30 -16.45 -0.90 12.45
CA LYS A 30 -17.52 -1.00 11.45
C LYS A 30 -18.39 0.26 11.36
N ASP A 31 -18.53 0.99 12.46
CA ASP A 31 -19.23 2.27 12.50
C ASP A 31 -18.55 3.36 11.67
N LEU A 32 -17.25 3.21 11.39
CA LEU A 32 -16.46 4.13 10.55
C LEU A 32 -16.25 3.62 9.13
N SER A 33 -16.62 2.38 8.81
CA SER A 33 -16.34 1.80 7.48
C SER A 33 -17.03 2.54 6.33
N HIS A 34 -18.08 3.30 6.62
CA HIS A 34 -18.74 4.17 5.62
C HIS A 34 -17.86 5.35 5.16
N LEU A 35 -16.77 5.64 5.88
CA LEU A 35 -15.79 6.66 5.51
C LEU A 35 -14.70 6.13 4.56
N ASN A 36 -14.65 4.81 4.35
CA ASN A 36 -13.72 4.20 3.41
C ASN A 36 -14.15 4.49 1.97
N GLU A 37 -13.17 4.59 1.10
CA GLU A 37 -13.39 4.80 -0.32
C GLU A 37 -12.61 3.75 -1.11
N TYR A 38 -13.14 3.37 -2.26
CA TYR A 38 -12.51 2.39 -3.14
C TYR A 38 -12.67 2.79 -4.60
N TRP A 39 -11.58 2.65 -5.35
CA TRP A 39 -11.55 2.84 -6.79
C TRP A 39 -10.74 1.73 -7.46
N GLU A 40 -11.22 1.26 -8.61
CA GLU A 40 -10.46 0.36 -9.47
C GLU A 40 -10.80 0.60 -10.95
N CYS A 41 -9.82 0.43 -11.82
CA CYS A 41 -10.04 0.35 -13.27
C CYS A 41 -9.85 -1.08 -13.80
N ASP A 42 -9.37 -2.01 -12.97
CA ASP A 42 -9.16 -3.41 -13.32
C ASP A 42 -9.12 -4.28 -12.05
N THR A 43 -9.44 -5.56 -12.18
CA THR A 43 -9.25 -6.53 -11.10
C THR A 43 -7.80 -7.05 -11.09
N GLN A 44 -7.33 -7.51 -9.94
CA GLN A 44 -5.99 -8.09 -9.82
C GLN A 44 -5.84 -9.35 -10.70
N ALA A 45 -6.86 -10.20 -10.74
CA ALA A 45 -6.83 -11.42 -11.56
C ALA A 45 -6.74 -11.11 -13.05
N ASN A 46 -7.57 -10.17 -13.55
CA ASN A 46 -7.55 -9.78 -14.95
C ASN A 46 -6.22 -9.09 -15.34
N ARG A 47 -5.75 -8.15 -14.51
CA ARG A 47 -4.47 -7.48 -14.72
C ARG A 47 -3.30 -8.46 -14.75
N LEU A 48 -3.25 -9.41 -13.84
CA LEU A 48 -2.21 -10.43 -13.81
C LEU A 48 -2.22 -11.32 -15.08
N ALA A 49 -3.40 -11.73 -15.52
CA ALA A 49 -3.54 -12.50 -16.75
C ALA A 49 -3.03 -11.71 -17.97
N ASN A 50 -3.37 -10.45 -18.09
CA ASN A 50 -2.91 -9.55 -19.15
C ASN A 50 -1.39 -9.34 -19.11
N ILE A 51 -0.81 -9.13 -17.95
CA ILE A 51 0.64 -8.98 -17.76
C ILE A 51 1.38 -10.25 -18.20
N LYS A 52 0.89 -11.43 -17.80
CA LYS A 52 1.48 -12.71 -18.20
C LYS A 52 1.43 -12.94 -19.72
N ALA A 53 0.28 -12.62 -20.34
CA ALA A 53 0.12 -12.70 -21.79
C ALA A 53 1.06 -11.74 -22.53
N LEU A 54 1.19 -10.50 -22.03
CA LEU A 54 2.11 -9.52 -22.59
C LEU A 54 3.57 -9.98 -22.46
N TYR A 55 3.96 -10.48 -21.30
CA TYR A 55 5.31 -11.01 -21.09
C TYR A 55 5.65 -12.13 -22.08
N GLN A 56 4.75 -13.10 -22.24
CA GLN A 56 4.92 -14.18 -23.19
C GLN A 56 5.00 -13.69 -24.64
N SER A 57 4.14 -12.75 -25.01
CA SER A 57 4.14 -12.14 -26.34
C SER A 57 5.45 -11.41 -26.65
N LYS A 58 5.99 -10.67 -25.68
CA LYS A 58 7.21 -9.86 -25.85
C LYS A 58 8.51 -10.66 -25.73
N THR A 59 8.53 -11.68 -24.89
CA THR A 59 9.77 -12.44 -24.57
C THR A 59 9.81 -13.83 -25.17
N GLY A 60 8.68 -14.36 -25.64
CA GLY A 60 8.54 -15.75 -26.07
C GLY A 60 8.58 -16.76 -24.91
N GLN A 61 8.60 -16.31 -23.67
CA GLN A 61 8.76 -17.16 -22.49
C GLN A 61 7.56 -17.04 -21.56
N LYS A 62 7.26 -18.12 -20.84
CA LYS A 62 6.27 -18.09 -19.76
C LYS A 62 6.84 -17.38 -18.53
N MET A 63 6.05 -16.50 -17.93
CA MET A 63 6.43 -15.84 -16.69
C MET A 63 6.62 -16.85 -15.55
N GLN A 64 7.69 -16.68 -14.79
CA GLN A 64 7.98 -17.55 -13.64
C GLN A 64 6.90 -17.41 -12.55
N ALA A 65 6.57 -18.50 -11.88
CA ALA A 65 5.57 -18.52 -10.81
C ALA A 65 5.92 -17.60 -9.63
N LYS A 66 7.21 -17.41 -9.35
CA LYS A 66 7.71 -16.53 -8.29
C LYS A 66 7.71 -15.03 -8.64
N ALA A 67 7.40 -14.67 -9.89
CA ALA A 67 7.36 -13.27 -10.31
C ALA A 67 6.24 -12.51 -9.58
N THR A 68 6.52 -11.29 -9.19
CA THR A 68 5.58 -10.39 -8.50
C THR A 68 5.34 -9.12 -9.30
N PRO A 69 4.65 -9.21 -10.46
CA PRO A 69 4.41 -8.05 -11.32
C PRO A 69 3.36 -7.09 -10.74
N ILE A 70 2.51 -7.58 -9.85
CA ILE A 70 1.57 -6.76 -9.09
C ILE A 70 2.10 -6.60 -7.67
N ARG A 71 2.17 -5.35 -7.20
CA ARG A 71 2.62 -5.00 -5.86
C ARG A 71 1.63 -4.07 -5.20
N GLU A 72 1.57 -4.11 -3.89
CA GLU A 72 0.74 -3.23 -3.08
C GLU A 72 1.62 -2.29 -2.27
N GLY A 73 1.33 -0.99 -2.37
CA GLY A 73 1.92 0.03 -1.54
C GLY A 73 0.92 0.52 -0.50
N VAL A 74 1.33 0.57 0.76
CA VAL A 74 0.55 1.16 1.85
C VAL A 74 1.09 2.56 2.12
N VAL A 75 0.25 3.56 1.95
CA VAL A 75 0.58 4.99 2.10
C VAL A 75 -0.07 5.52 3.36
N VAL A 76 0.71 6.17 4.21
CA VAL A 76 0.18 6.93 5.35
C VAL A 76 -0.47 8.21 4.82
N ILE A 77 -1.72 8.43 5.15
CA ILE A 77 -2.48 9.61 4.75
C ILE A 77 -2.93 10.41 5.97
N GLN A 78 -3.40 11.61 5.74
CA GLN A 78 -4.04 12.45 6.75
C GLN A 78 -5.55 12.53 6.51
N GLU A 79 -6.26 13.09 7.48
CA GLU A 79 -7.72 13.14 7.46
C GLU A 79 -8.27 13.91 6.24
N SER A 80 -7.56 14.95 5.81
CA SER A 80 -7.91 15.78 4.64
C SER A 80 -7.52 15.16 3.29
N THR A 81 -6.78 14.06 3.25
CA THR A 81 -6.40 13.39 2.01
C THR A 81 -7.63 12.84 1.30
N THR A 82 -7.77 13.17 0.02
CA THR A 82 -8.91 12.74 -0.81
C THR A 82 -8.52 11.68 -1.84
N MET A 83 -9.52 11.03 -2.42
CA MET A 83 -9.30 10.13 -3.56
C MET A 83 -8.65 10.88 -4.75
N ALA A 84 -9.02 12.14 -4.97
CA ALA A 84 -8.39 12.98 -6.00
C ALA A 84 -6.89 13.22 -5.75
N ASP A 85 -6.47 13.38 -4.50
CA ASP A 85 -5.06 13.48 -4.13
C ASP A 85 -4.31 12.20 -4.49
N LEU A 86 -4.90 11.05 -4.22
CA LEU A 86 -4.31 9.75 -4.53
C LEU A 86 -4.26 9.46 -6.04
N HIS A 87 -5.22 9.95 -6.82
CA HIS A 87 -5.13 9.91 -8.28
C HIS A 87 -3.99 10.78 -8.81
N ARG A 88 -3.78 11.98 -8.27
CA ARG A 88 -2.60 12.81 -8.62
C ARG A 88 -1.29 12.12 -8.24
N LEU A 89 -1.26 11.42 -7.11
CA LEU A 89 -0.11 10.63 -6.70
C LEU A 89 0.16 9.46 -7.66
N ALA A 90 -0.90 8.76 -8.08
CA ALA A 90 -0.83 7.68 -9.07
C ALA A 90 -0.29 8.20 -10.42
N ASP A 91 -0.76 9.35 -10.88
CA ASP A 91 -0.26 10.01 -12.09
C ASP A 91 1.22 10.37 -11.99
N ALA A 92 1.65 10.90 -10.85
CA ALA A 92 3.06 11.22 -10.61
C ALA A 92 3.96 9.98 -10.64
N TYR A 93 3.52 8.87 -10.07
CA TYR A 93 4.26 7.60 -10.13
C TYR A 93 4.36 7.06 -11.56
N ARG A 94 3.28 7.12 -12.33
CA ARG A 94 3.29 6.73 -13.74
C ARG A 94 4.26 7.58 -14.54
N ASP A 95 4.17 8.90 -14.43
CA ASP A 95 4.92 9.84 -15.26
C ASP A 95 6.41 9.88 -14.91
N ARG A 96 6.76 9.73 -13.63
CA ARG A 96 8.14 9.83 -13.14
C ARG A 96 8.85 8.50 -12.97
N LEU A 97 8.12 7.42 -12.71
CA LEU A 97 8.67 6.11 -12.37
C LEU A 97 8.24 4.98 -13.31
N GLY A 98 7.25 5.21 -14.16
CA GLY A 98 6.77 4.22 -15.13
C GLY A 98 5.98 3.05 -14.53
N ILE A 99 5.43 3.21 -13.31
CA ILE A 99 4.58 2.22 -12.64
C ILE A 99 3.14 2.72 -12.57
N GLU A 100 2.18 1.85 -12.81
CA GLU A 100 0.77 2.22 -12.91
C GLU A 100 -0.03 1.72 -11.70
N VAL A 101 -0.78 2.63 -11.07
CA VAL A 101 -1.76 2.28 -10.04
C VAL A 101 -3.09 1.96 -10.72
N PHE A 102 -3.68 0.81 -10.43
CA PHE A 102 -4.97 0.40 -10.99
C PHE A 102 -6.05 0.11 -9.95
N GLN A 103 -5.71 0.12 -8.66
CA GLN A 103 -6.68 0.09 -7.56
C GLN A 103 -6.20 1.01 -6.43
N ILE A 104 -7.14 1.68 -5.78
CA ILE A 104 -6.91 2.53 -4.61
C ILE A 104 -7.99 2.23 -3.57
N ALA A 105 -7.59 1.97 -2.33
CA ALA A 105 -8.48 1.81 -1.20
C ALA A 105 -8.06 2.76 -0.08
N ILE A 106 -8.96 3.64 0.36
CA ILE A 106 -8.75 4.50 1.53
C ILE A 106 -9.41 3.83 2.72
N HIS A 107 -8.64 3.60 3.78
CA HIS A 107 -9.12 3.03 5.04
C HIS A 107 -9.07 4.07 6.15
N ARG A 108 -10.24 4.37 6.71
CA ARG A 108 -10.44 5.30 7.84
C ARG A 108 -11.03 4.63 9.07
N ASP A 109 -11.22 3.32 9.00
CA ASP A 109 -11.89 2.49 10.01
C ASP A 109 -10.92 1.60 10.80
N GLU A 110 -9.63 1.69 10.54
CA GLU A 110 -8.59 1.00 11.29
C GLU A 110 -7.92 1.91 12.33
N GLY A 111 -7.48 1.33 13.42
CA GLY A 111 -6.78 2.06 14.47
C GLY A 111 -6.48 1.14 15.66
N TYR A 112 -6.08 1.76 16.75
CA TYR A 112 -5.84 1.07 18.00
C TYR A 112 -6.39 1.86 19.20
N GLN A 113 -6.85 1.12 20.21
CA GLN A 113 -7.30 1.69 21.47
C GLN A 113 -6.12 1.75 22.43
N ASN A 114 -5.77 2.95 22.87
CA ASN A 114 -4.92 3.10 24.03
C ASN A 114 -5.79 3.22 25.31
N SER A 115 -5.18 3.47 26.46
CA SER A 115 -5.89 3.55 27.75
C SER A 115 -6.92 4.69 27.84
N LYS A 116 -6.87 5.67 26.95
CA LYS A 116 -7.68 6.89 27.01
C LYS A 116 -8.57 7.11 25.79
N GLU A 117 -8.07 6.82 24.60
CA GLU A 117 -8.76 7.14 23.35
C GLU A 117 -8.42 6.16 22.22
N TRP A 118 -9.30 6.07 21.25
CA TRP A 118 -9.02 5.38 20.01
C TRP A 118 -8.21 6.28 19.06
N LYS A 119 -7.08 5.75 18.56
CA LYS A 119 -6.21 6.43 17.60
C LYS A 119 -6.38 5.86 16.22
N PRO A 120 -6.83 6.66 15.23
CA PRO A 120 -6.97 6.18 13.87
C PRO A 120 -5.61 5.88 13.23
N ASN A 121 -5.57 4.84 12.41
CA ASN A 121 -4.48 4.51 11.51
C ASN A 121 -4.94 4.79 10.07
N LEU A 122 -4.88 6.05 9.67
CA LEU A 122 -5.33 6.49 8.35
C LEU A 122 -4.30 6.08 7.28
N HIS A 123 -4.72 5.27 6.34
CA HIS A 123 -3.85 4.81 5.28
C HIS A 123 -4.62 4.51 4.00
N ALA A 124 -3.89 4.43 2.90
CA ALA A 124 -4.42 3.99 1.62
C ALA A 124 -3.59 2.83 1.08
N HIS A 125 -4.26 1.87 0.47
CA HIS A 125 -3.64 0.82 -0.33
C HIS A 125 -3.67 1.22 -1.79
N LEU A 126 -2.50 1.22 -2.44
CA LEU A 126 -2.34 1.42 -3.87
C LEU A 126 -1.83 0.12 -4.47
N VAL A 127 -2.56 -0.43 -5.42
CA VAL A 127 -2.16 -1.65 -6.13
C VAL A 127 -1.58 -1.27 -7.48
N PHE A 128 -0.35 -1.72 -7.72
CA PHE A 128 0.47 -1.34 -8.86
C PHE A 128 0.65 -2.47 -9.85
N ASP A 129 0.55 -2.13 -11.12
CA ASP A 129 1.16 -2.84 -12.22
C ASP A 129 2.62 -2.37 -12.36
N TRP A 130 3.56 -3.28 -12.05
CA TRP A 130 4.99 -3.00 -12.06
C TRP A 130 5.67 -3.43 -13.36
N THR A 131 4.93 -3.34 -14.46
CA THR A 131 5.36 -3.83 -15.76
C THR A 131 5.66 -2.68 -16.71
N ASP A 132 6.79 -2.75 -17.37
CA ASP A 132 7.07 -1.96 -18.57
C ASP A 132 6.33 -2.58 -19.75
N HIS A 133 5.25 -1.96 -20.19
CA HIS A 133 4.40 -2.49 -21.25
C HIS A 133 5.05 -2.49 -22.62
N SER A 134 6.15 -1.76 -22.83
CA SER A 134 6.93 -1.82 -24.08
C SER A 134 7.76 -3.10 -24.20
N THR A 135 8.24 -3.63 -23.08
CA THR A 135 9.10 -4.82 -23.04
C THR A 135 8.41 -6.06 -22.47
N GLY A 136 7.28 -5.90 -21.78
CA GLY A 136 6.62 -6.95 -21.00
C GLY A 136 7.33 -7.33 -19.72
N LYS A 137 8.47 -6.72 -19.40
CA LYS A 137 9.31 -7.02 -18.23
C LYS A 137 9.01 -6.09 -17.07
N SER A 138 9.42 -6.50 -15.87
CA SER A 138 9.30 -5.68 -14.68
C SER A 138 10.09 -4.36 -14.80
N VAL A 139 9.47 -3.25 -14.39
CA VAL A 139 10.16 -1.97 -14.22
C VAL A 139 11.24 -2.13 -13.15
N LYS A 140 12.45 -1.68 -13.45
CA LYS A 140 13.57 -1.71 -12.50
C LYS A 140 13.76 -0.34 -11.87
N LEU A 141 13.45 -0.25 -10.59
CA LEU A 141 13.72 0.95 -9.80
C LEU A 141 14.91 0.68 -8.88
N ASN A 142 15.95 1.48 -9.03
CA ASN A 142 17.10 1.43 -8.15
C ASN A 142 16.80 2.12 -6.80
N ARG A 143 17.75 2.08 -5.86
CA ARG A 143 17.61 2.68 -4.53
C ARG A 143 17.29 4.18 -4.60
N GLN A 144 17.89 4.90 -5.54
CA GLN A 144 17.64 6.34 -5.71
C GLN A 144 16.20 6.60 -6.16
N LYS A 145 15.67 5.84 -7.11
CA LYS A 145 14.29 5.94 -7.58
C LYS A 145 13.28 5.55 -6.50
N MET A 146 13.61 4.55 -5.68
CA MET A 146 12.78 4.19 -4.52
C MET A 146 12.77 5.30 -3.46
N ALA A 147 13.90 5.99 -3.25
CA ALA A 147 13.95 7.17 -2.39
C ALA A 147 13.17 8.37 -2.98
N GLU A 148 13.26 8.57 -4.30
CA GLU A 148 12.46 9.58 -5.02
C GLU A 148 10.96 9.34 -4.85
N MET A 149 10.51 8.08 -4.84
CA MET A 149 9.11 7.73 -4.60
C MET A 149 8.60 8.24 -3.25
N GLN A 150 9.40 8.18 -2.19
CA GLN A 150 9.05 8.76 -0.88
C GLN A 150 8.90 10.29 -0.96
N THR A 151 9.76 10.96 -1.71
CA THR A 151 9.70 12.40 -1.93
C THR A 151 8.44 12.79 -2.73
N ILE A 152 8.14 12.08 -3.81
CA ILE A 152 6.92 12.27 -4.62
C ILE A 152 5.68 12.14 -3.75
N THR A 153 5.63 11.10 -2.90
CA THR A 153 4.51 10.85 -1.99
C THR A 153 4.27 12.04 -1.07
N ALA A 154 5.31 12.55 -0.43
CA ALA A 154 5.22 13.68 0.48
C ALA A 154 4.81 14.97 -0.24
N GLU A 155 5.43 15.27 -1.37
CA GLU A 155 5.15 16.48 -2.15
C GLU A 155 3.70 16.52 -2.66
N VAL A 156 3.24 15.43 -3.28
CA VAL A 156 1.89 15.36 -3.85
C VAL A 156 0.81 15.41 -2.78
N LEU A 157 1.03 14.74 -1.64
CA LEU A 157 0.06 14.73 -0.53
C LEU A 157 0.15 15.97 0.37
N GLY A 158 1.11 16.88 0.14
CA GLY A 158 1.30 18.05 0.99
C GLY A 158 1.65 17.68 2.43
N MET A 159 2.43 16.61 2.62
CA MET A 159 2.83 16.09 3.91
C MET A 159 4.35 16.09 4.05
N GLU A 160 4.86 15.94 5.26
CA GLU A 160 6.28 15.83 5.51
C GLU A 160 6.79 14.44 5.15
N ARG A 161 7.93 14.36 4.47
CA ARG A 161 8.57 13.08 4.19
C ARG A 161 9.01 12.39 5.47
N GLY A 162 8.60 11.14 5.68
CA GLY A 162 9.04 10.32 6.78
C GLY A 162 10.57 10.14 6.79
N LYS A 163 11.16 10.17 7.97
CA LYS A 163 12.59 9.93 8.15
C LYS A 163 12.87 8.43 8.12
N SER A 164 13.98 8.05 7.47
CA SER A 164 14.48 6.68 7.56
C SER A 164 14.78 6.34 9.01
N SER A 165 14.26 5.21 9.49
CA SER A 165 14.56 4.72 10.83
C SER A 165 15.45 3.48 10.73
N GLU A 166 16.38 3.33 11.66
CA GLU A 166 17.20 2.11 11.79
C GLU A 166 16.38 0.94 12.33
N LYS A 167 15.18 1.21 12.85
CA LYS A 167 14.28 0.17 13.35
C LYS A 167 13.74 -0.65 12.18
N LYS A 168 13.84 -1.97 12.31
CA LYS A 168 13.28 -2.91 11.36
C LYS A 168 11.77 -2.70 11.25
N HIS A 169 11.26 -2.59 10.03
CA HIS A 169 9.83 -2.50 9.81
C HIS A 169 9.14 -3.78 10.29
N LEU A 170 8.22 -3.63 11.22
CA LEU A 170 7.43 -4.75 11.74
C LEU A 170 6.13 -4.86 10.95
N THR A 171 5.73 -6.10 10.66
CA THR A 171 4.37 -6.34 10.16
C THR A 171 3.36 -6.01 11.26
N ALA A 172 2.09 -5.77 10.89
CA ALA A 172 1.03 -5.47 11.85
C ALA A 172 0.93 -6.55 12.96
N GLN A 173 1.14 -7.81 12.60
CA GLN A 173 1.14 -8.93 13.54
C GLN A 173 2.35 -8.89 14.50
N GLN A 174 3.54 -8.58 13.98
CA GLN A 174 4.75 -8.42 14.80
C GLN A 174 4.65 -7.22 15.73
N TYR A 175 4.05 -6.11 15.27
CA TYR A 175 3.82 -4.93 16.09
C TYR A 175 2.86 -5.23 17.25
N LYS A 176 1.74 -5.93 16.98
CA LYS A 176 0.80 -6.38 18.02
C LYS A 176 1.48 -7.26 19.06
N ALA A 177 2.24 -8.28 18.63
CA ALA A 177 2.97 -9.16 19.52
C ALA A 177 4.00 -8.41 20.37
N ALA A 178 4.74 -7.47 19.80
CA ALA A 178 5.68 -6.63 20.52
C ALA A 178 4.99 -5.73 21.56
N ALA A 179 3.84 -5.14 21.22
CA ALA A 179 3.06 -4.31 22.13
C ALA A 179 2.46 -5.13 23.29
N GLU A 180 1.99 -6.34 23.03
CA GLU A 180 1.49 -7.26 24.07
C GLU A 180 2.61 -7.70 25.01
N ALA A 181 3.80 -8.03 24.48
CA ALA A 181 4.96 -8.39 25.27
C ALA A 181 5.41 -7.25 26.19
N GLU A 182 5.39 -6.01 25.70
CA GLU A 182 5.74 -4.84 26.50
C GLU A 182 4.73 -4.58 27.61
N ARG A 183 3.43 -4.71 27.32
CA ARG A 183 2.37 -4.61 28.35
C ARG A 183 2.51 -5.68 29.43
N ALA A 184 2.83 -6.92 29.04
CA ALA A 184 3.04 -8.01 29.99
C ALA A 184 4.22 -7.73 30.93
N LYS A 185 5.30 -7.11 30.44
CA LYS A 185 6.43 -6.69 31.30
C LYS A 185 6.03 -5.61 32.31
N GLN A 186 5.29 -4.58 31.86
CA GLN A 186 4.81 -3.49 32.72
C GLN A 186 3.85 -3.94 33.82
N LEU A 187 3.18 -5.08 33.67
CA LEU A 187 2.29 -5.66 34.67
C LEU A 187 3.02 -6.55 35.68
N GLN A 188 4.29 -6.86 35.44
CA GLN A 188 5.13 -7.69 36.34
C GLN A 188 6.08 -6.84 37.19
N GLU A 189 6.22 -5.56 36.92
CA GLU A 189 6.92 -4.54 37.73
C GLU A 189 5.94 -3.84 38.69
#